data_5a9f91eb70369196ea268ddd3ebde1bc
#
_entry.id   5a9f91eb70369196ea268ddd3ebde1bc
#
_cell.length_a   1.000
_cell.length_b   1.000
_cell.length_c   1.000
_cell.angle_alpha   90.00
_cell.angle_beta   90.00
_cell.angle_gamma   90.00
#
_symmetry.space_group_name_H-M   'P 1'
#
loop_
_entity.id
_entity.type
_entity.pdbx_description
1 polymer ?
#
loop_
_entity_poly.entity_id
_entity_poly.type
_entity_poly.pdbx_seq_one_letter_code
_entity_poly.pdbx_strand_id
1 'polypeptide(L)'
;VQCLVGSEMCIRDRFLHHPYNSFDPVIKLLNEAADDPNVLSIKITLYRTAKNSGVIDALLKAAEKGKHVSVLFEVKARFDEENNLRNGYKLEKAGCYVIYGIGSLKTHTKLLLIVRREGKKVKNYAHMGTGNYNETTSRLYTDLSLMTSNQKYTKDALESVSYTHLTLPTNLC
;
A
#
# COMPACT_ATOMS: atom_id res chain seq x y z
N VAL A 1 24.37 -1.85 9.82
CA VAL A 1 23.08 -1.94 9.09
C VAL A 1 23.32 -2.86 7.92
N GLN A 2 22.96 -4.13 8.06
CA GLN A 2 23.05 -5.10 6.96
C GLN A 2 21.85 -4.87 6.04
N CYS A 3 22.04 -3.99 5.06
CA CYS A 3 21.17 -3.92 3.91
C CYS A 3 21.50 -5.11 3.03
N LEU A 4 20.58 -6.02 2.82
CA LEU A 4 20.74 -7.08 1.82
C LEU A 4 20.85 -6.41 0.45
N VAL A 5 21.95 -6.61 -0.24
CA VAL A 5 22.18 -6.08 -1.59
C VAL A 5 21.05 -6.58 -2.50
N GLY A 6 20.26 -5.66 -3.04
CA GLY A 6 19.12 -5.99 -3.91
C GLY A 6 17.74 -5.99 -3.24
N SER A 7 17.64 -5.73 -1.93
CA SER A 7 16.34 -5.53 -1.25
C SER A 7 15.71 -4.20 -1.65
N GLU A 8 14.42 -4.20 -1.97
CA GLU A 8 13.68 -2.98 -2.29
C GLU A 8 13.58 -2.03 -1.07
N MET A 9 13.67 -2.55 0.16
CA MET A 9 13.69 -1.74 1.39
C MET A 9 15.06 -1.14 1.75
N CYS A 10 16.11 -1.45 0.99
CA CYS A 10 17.41 -0.80 1.11
C CYS A 10 17.57 0.40 0.19
N ILE A 11 16.50 0.87 -0.37
CA ILE A 11 16.52 1.76 -1.51
C ILE A 11 16.92 3.19 -1.17
N ARG A 12 17.76 3.73 -2.05
CA ARG A 12 17.71 5.11 -2.51
C ARG A 12 16.41 5.30 -3.27
N ASP A 13 15.91 6.52 -3.35
CA ASP A 13 14.68 6.85 -4.06
C ASP A 13 14.68 6.23 -5.48
N ARG A 14 13.58 5.54 -5.82
CA ARG A 14 13.40 4.88 -7.10
C ARG A 14 12.17 5.41 -7.80
N PHE A 15 12.38 5.92 -8.99
CA PHE A 15 11.31 6.38 -9.86
C PHE A 15 10.95 5.29 -10.88
N LEU A 16 9.65 5.05 -11.09
CA LEU A 16 9.14 4.10 -12.07
C LEU A 16 8.21 4.81 -13.05
N HIS A 17 8.35 4.48 -14.33
CA HIS A 17 7.52 4.97 -15.41
C HIS A 17 6.84 3.79 -16.11
N HIS A 18 5.57 3.55 -15.80
CA HIS A 18 4.76 2.53 -16.43
C HIS A 18 4.22 3.01 -17.79
N PRO A 19 4.02 2.13 -18.77
CA PRO A 19 4.24 0.69 -18.78
C PRO A 19 5.70 0.28 -19.07
N TYR A 20 6.62 1.23 -19.26
CA TYR A 20 8.01 0.96 -19.66
C TYR A 20 8.83 0.32 -18.55
N ASN A 21 8.52 0.62 -17.31
CA ASN A 21 9.02 -0.13 -16.16
C ASN A 21 7.94 -1.09 -15.65
N SER A 22 8.37 -2.32 -15.26
CA SER A 22 7.48 -3.30 -14.65
C SER A 22 6.91 -2.81 -13.32
N PHE A 23 5.73 -3.32 -12.96
CA PHE A 23 5.11 -3.15 -11.64
C PHE A 23 5.72 -4.09 -10.57
N ASP A 24 6.51 -5.08 -10.99
CA ASP A 24 7.13 -6.08 -10.11
C ASP A 24 7.91 -5.50 -8.92
N PRO A 25 8.61 -4.36 -9.03
CA PRO A 25 9.27 -3.75 -7.86
C PRO A 25 8.30 -3.39 -6.73
N VAL A 26 7.06 -3.00 -7.04
CA VAL A 26 6.04 -2.69 -6.02
C VAL A 26 5.58 -3.96 -5.32
N ILE A 27 5.33 -5.03 -6.09
CA ILE A 27 4.97 -6.35 -5.54
C ILE A 27 6.12 -6.90 -4.69
N LYS A 28 7.35 -6.76 -5.15
CA LYS A 28 8.55 -7.19 -4.43
C LYS A 28 8.70 -6.44 -3.11
N LEU A 29 8.53 -5.11 -3.11
CA LEU A 29 8.55 -4.29 -1.90
C LEU A 29 7.52 -4.78 -0.87
N LEU A 30 6.29 -5.06 -1.30
CA LEU A 30 5.23 -5.58 -0.42
C LEU A 30 5.56 -6.96 0.14
N ASN A 31 6.09 -7.88 -0.70
CA ASN A 31 6.49 -9.21 -0.24
C ASN A 31 7.66 -9.17 0.74
N GLU A 32 8.66 -8.32 0.48
CA GLU A 32 9.77 -8.10 1.41
C GLU A 32 9.28 -7.52 2.73
N ALA A 33 8.35 -6.55 2.68
CA ALA A 33 7.72 -6.01 3.89
C ALA A 33 6.91 -7.06 4.66
N ALA A 34 6.24 -7.98 3.96
CA ALA A 34 5.54 -9.09 4.59
C ALA A 34 6.50 -10.07 5.29
N ASP A 35 7.66 -10.30 4.71
CA ASP A 35 8.66 -11.25 5.23
C ASP A 35 9.56 -10.67 6.33
N ASP A 36 9.81 -9.37 6.33
CA ASP A 36 10.75 -8.72 7.27
C ASP A 36 10.16 -8.65 8.69
N PRO A 37 10.78 -9.30 9.70
CA PRO A 37 10.28 -9.29 11.07
C PRO A 37 10.32 -7.89 11.73
N ASN A 38 11.09 -6.96 11.17
CA ASN A 38 11.18 -5.59 11.67
C ASN A 38 10.07 -4.67 11.12
N VAL A 39 9.30 -5.09 10.13
CA VAL A 39 8.15 -4.33 9.65
C VAL A 39 7.02 -4.45 10.68
N LEU A 40 6.55 -3.31 11.14
CA LEU A 40 5.50 -3.17 12.16
C LEU A 40 4.12 -3.03 11.53
N SER A 41 4.02 -2.22 10.48
CA SER A 41 2.74 -2.00 9.81
C SER A 41 2.90 -1.70 8.33
N ILE A 42 1.84 -2.04 7.59
CA ILE A 42 1.67 -1.72 6.17
C ILE A 42 0.32 -1.02 6.03
N LYS A 43 0.30 0.16 5.44
CA LYS A 43 -0.91 0.93 5.17
C LYS A 43 -0.99 1.26 3.69
N ILE A 44 -2.15 1.02 3.06
CA ILE A 44 -2.29 1.18 1.61
C ILE A 44 -3.69 1.69 1.24
N THR A 45 -3.76 2.49 0.19
CA THR A 45 -5.01 2.90 -0.44
C THR A 45 -5.22 2.09 -1.72
N LEU A 46 -6.37 1.44 -1.86
CA LEU A 46 -6.73 0.63 -3.02
C LEU A 46 -7.98 1.18 -3.68
N TYR A 47 -7.94 1.33 -5.01
CA TYR A 47 -9.04 1.83 -5.82
C TYR A 47 -9.55 0.78 -6.81
N ARG A 48 -8.66 0.13 -7.55
CA ARG A 48 -8.93 -0.97 -8.48
C ARG A 48 -7.84 -2.01 -8.32
N THR A 49 -8.22 -3.23 -8.00
CA THR A 49 -7.30 -4.36 -7.88
C THR A 49 -7.50 -5.35 -9.01
N ALA A 50 -6.45 -6.06 -9.42
CA ALA A 50 -6.58 -7.17 -10.35
C ALA A 50 -7.41 -8.32 -9.72
N LYS A 51 -7.99 -9.19 -10.55
CA LYS A 51 -8.73 -10.39 -10.07
C LYS A 51 -7.81 -11.31 -9.26
N ASN A 52 -6.61 -11.54 -9.76
CA ASN A 52 -5.54 -12.26 -9.09
C ASN A 52 -4.44 -11.23 -8.82
N SER A 53 -4.50 -10.58 -7.67
CA SER A 53 -3.63 -9.45 -7.35
C SER A 53 -2.52 -9.87 -6.40
N GLY A 54 -1.27 -9.78 -6.86
CA GLY A 54 -0.10 -9.97 -6.02
C GLY A 54 0.00 -8.95 -4.88
N VAL A 55 -0.65 -7.78 -5.03
CA VAL A 55 -0.80 -6.80 -3.94
C VAL A 55 -1.65 -7.39 -2.81
N ILE A 56 -2.83 -7.94 -3.14
CA ILE A 56 -3.73 -8.57 -2.15
C ILE A 56 -3.03 -9.75 -1.48
N ASP A 57 -2.39 -10.61 -2.26
CA ASP A 57 -1.69 -11.79 -1.74
C ASP A 57 -0.56 -11.41 -0.76
N ALA A 58 0.21 -10.36 -1.08
CA ALA A 58 1.26 -9.86 -0.20
C ALA A 58 0.70 -9.24 1.11
N LEU A 59 -0.46 -8.57 1.05
CA LEU A 59 -1.13 -8.03 2.24
C LEU A 59 -1.69 -9.14 3.14
N LEU A 60 -2.29 -10.18 2.56
CA LEU A 60 -2.74 -11.38 3.28
C LEU A 60 -1.57 -12.04 3.99
N LYS A 61 -0.48 -12.30 3.26
CA LYS A 61 0.76 -12.85 3.81
C LYS A 61 1.32 -12.02 4.97
N ALA A 62 1.26 -10.68 4.86
CA ALA A 62 1.72 -9.78 5.92
C ALA A 62 0.86 -9.91 7.19
N ALA A 63 -0.47 -9.97 7.04
CA ALA A 63 -1.40 -10.16 8.14
C ALA A 63 -1.21 -11.52 8.82
N GLU A 64 -1.08 -12.61 8.05
CA GLU A 64 -0.79 -13.96 8.56
C GLU A 64 0.51 -14.01 9.38
N LYS A 65 1.49 -13.16 9.03
CA LYS A 65 2.74 -12.99 9.78
C LYS A 65 2.66 -12.02 10.95
N GLY A 66 1.44 -11.62 11.34
CA GLY A 66 1.17 -10.81 12.53
C GLY A 66 1.50 -9.33 12.36
N LYS A 67 1.64 -8.83 11.11
CA LYS A 67 1.86 -7.40 10.87
C LYS A 67 0.54 -6.64 10.90
N HIS A 68 0.58 -5.40 11.38
CA HIS A 68 -0.57 -4.53 11.34
C HIS A 68 -0.81 -4.02 9.91
N VAL A 69 -1.81 -4.59 9.24
CA VAL A 69 -2.18 -4.20 7.87
C VAL A 69 -3.46 -3.36 7.90
N SER A 70 -3.39 -2.16 7.32
CA SER A 70 -4.53 -1.25 7.21
C SER A 70 -4.76 -0.87 5.75
N VAL A 71 -5.96 -1.10 5.26
CA VAL A 71 -6.32 -0.92 3.84
C VAL A 71 -7.53 0.00 3.73
N LEU A 72 -7.38 1.09 2.99
CA LEU A 72 -8.49 1.91 2.57
C LEU A 72 -8.93 1.48 1.15
N PHE A 73 -10.10 0.87 1.05
CA PHE A 73 -10.74 0.57 -0.23
C PHE A 73 -11.68 1.68 -0.66
N GLU A 74 -11.48 2.22 -1.84
CA GLU A 74 -12.47 3.08 -2.48
C GLU A 74 -13.51 2.23 -3.21
N VAL A 75 -14.69 2.10 -2.61
CA VAL A 75 -15.78 1.27 -3.18
C VAL A 75 -16.49 1.91 -4.35
N LYS A 76 -16.38 3.23 -4.52
CA LYS A 76 -17.02 3.95 -5.65
C LYS A 76 -16.24 3.82 -6.97
N ALA A 77 -15.51 2.72 -7.15
CA ALA A 77 -14.79 2.40 -8.37
C ALA A 77 -15.76 1.72 -9.36
N ARG A 78 -16.28 2.46 -10.35
CA ARG A 78 -17.20 1.92 -11.36
C ARG A 78 -16.67 0.63 -11.97
N PHE A 79 -17.52 -0.40 -12.05
CA PHE A 79 -17.28 -1.74 -12.63
C PHE A 79 -16.34 -2.66 -11.81
N ASP A 80 -15.80 -2.21 -10.67
CA ASP A 80 -14.90 -3.02 -9.84
C ASP A 80 -15.42 -3.21 -8.39
N GLU A 81 -16.64 -2.75 -8.10
CA GLU A 81 -17.22 -2.76 -6.76
C GLU A 81 -17.25 -4.18 -6.16
N GLU A 82 -17.75 -5.17 -6.93
CA GLU A 82 -17.85 -6.55 -6.46
C GLU A 82 -16.46 -7.15 -6.17
N ASN A 83 -15.49 -6.92 -7.06
CA ASN A 83 -14.12 -7.40 -6.88
C ASN A 83 -13.45 -6.77 -5.66
N ASN A 84 -13.66 -5.48 -5.46
CA ASN A 84 -13.12 -4.75 -4.32
C ASN A 84 -13.75 -5.22 -2.99
N LEU A 85 -15.07 -5.40 -2.95
CA LEU A 85 -15.76 -5.93 -1.77
C LEU A 85 -15.28 -7.35 -1.42
N ARG A 86 -15.15 -8.22 -2.42
CA ARG A 86 -14.64 -9.58 -2.23
C ARG A 86 -13.21 -9.58 -1.69
N ASN A 87 -12.33 -8.75 -2.22
CA ASN A 87 -10.95 -8.63 -1.75
C ASN A 87 -10.87 -8.00 -0.36
N GLY A 88 -11.71 -6.98 -0.08
CA GLY A 88 -11.84 -6.40 1.25
C GLY A 88 -12.24 -7.43 2.29
N TYR A 89 -13.26 -8.22 2.01
CA TYR A 89 -13.72 -9.29 2.91
C TYR A 89 -12.64 -10.37 3.17
N LYS A 90 -11.83 -10.73 2.16
CA LYS A 90 -10.69 -11.63 2.35
C LYS A 90 -9.67 -11.05 3.32
N LEU A 91 -9.36 -9.77 3.16
CA LEU A 91 -8.40 -9.07 4.02
C LEU A 91 -8.91 -8.94 5.46
N GLU A 92 -10.20 -8.61 5.66
CA GLU A 92 -10.83 -8.57 6.99
C GLU A 92 -10.74 -9.94 7.68
N LYS A 93 -11.07 -11.03 6.98
CA LYS A 93 -10.94 -12.38 7.53
C LYS A 93 -9.52 -12.75 7.93
N ALA A 94 -8.52 -12.20 7.26
CA ALA A 94 -7.11 -12.37 7.61
C ALA A 94 -6.63 -11.47 8.75
N GLY A 95 -7.52 -10.64 9.32
CA GLY A 95 -7.21 -9.74 10.43
C GLY A 95 -6.68 -8.36 10.00
N CYS A 96 -6.80 -7.99 8.72
CA CYS A 96 -6.51 -6.64 8.27
C CYS A 96 -7.59 -5.67 8.73
N TYR A 97 -7.18 -4.44 9.02
CA TYR A 97 -8.11 -3.33 9.25
C TYR A 97 -8.52 -2.73 7.90
N VAL A 98 -9.76 -2.93 7.48
CA VAL A 98 -10.27 -2.48 6.19
C VAL A 98 -11.29 -1.36 6.38
N ILE A 99 -11.10 -0.27 5.64
CA ILE A 99 -12.01 0.88 5.60
C ILE A 99 -12.58 0.98 4.18
N TYR A 100 -13.91 1.07 4.09
CA TYR A 100 -14.63 1.17 2.81
C TYR A 100 -15.07 2.60 2.53
N GLY A 101 -14.21 3.33 1.80
CA GLY A 101 -14.47 4.72 1.43
C GLY A 101 -14.37 5.70 2.60
N ILE A 102 -14.63 6.97 2.34
CA ILE A 102 -14.62 8.06 3.33
C ILE A 102 -15.88 8.89 3.13
N GLY A 103 -16.98 8.41 3.68
CA GLY A 103 -18.27 9.13 3.64
C GLY A 103 -18.68 9.58 2.23
N SER A 104 -18.89 10.89 2.05
CA SER A 104 -19.23 11.49 0.74
C SER A 104 -18.01 11.73 -0.16
N LEU A 105 -16.79 11.68 0.39
CA LEU A 105 -15.56 11.93 -0.35
C LEU A 105 -15.16 10.71 -1.18
N LYS A 106 -14.40 10.96 -2.25
CA LYS A 106 -13.82 9.93 -3.09
C LYS A 106 -12.31 9.95 -2.95
N THR A 107 -11.75 8.83 -2.51
CA THR A 107 -10.30 8.70 -2.36
C THR A 107 -9.68 8.27 -3.68
N HIS A 108 -8.80 9.12 -4.24
CA HIS A 108 -8.09 8.82 -5.48
C HIS A 108 -6.57 8.71 -5.31
N THR A 109 -6.08 8.85 -4.11
CA THR A 109 -4.66 8.74 -3.76
C THR A 109 -4.18 7.29 -3.94
N LYS A 110 -2.99 7.10 -4.50
CA LYS A 110 -2.29 5.82 -4.59
C LYS A 110 -1.06 5.92 -3.70
N LEU A 111 -1.21 5.40 -2.50
CA LEU A 111 -0.22 5.53 -1.43
C LEU A 111 -0.06 4.21 -0.70
N LEU A 112 1.19 3.78 -0.55
CA LEU A 112 1.61 2.68 0.31
C LEU A 112 2.62 3.24 1.31
N LEU A 113 2.41 2.95 2.58
CA LEU A 113 3.32 3.30 3.67
C LEU A 113 3.69 2.03 4.44
N ILE A 114 4.99 1.79 4.57
CA ILE A 114 5.55 0.70 5.36
C ILE A 114 6.32 1.31 6.53
N VAL A 115 6.00 0.88 7.74
CA VAL A 115 6.65 1.32 8.98
C VAL A 115 7.54 0.20 9.48
N ARG A 116 8.83 0.47 9.57
CA ARG A 116 9.87 -0.52 9.92
C ARG A 116 10.66 -0.06 11.14
N ARG A 117 10.99 -0.99 12.04
CA ARG A 117 11.92 -0.75 13.14
C ARG A 117 13.37 -0.91 12.64
N GLU A 118 14.20 0.08 12.87
CA GLU A 118 15.63 0.05 12.58
C GLU A 118 16.43 0.34 13.87
N GLY A 119 16.82 -0.73 14.55
CA GLY A 119 17.40 -0.62 15.89
C GLY A 119 16.44 0.02 16.87
N LYS A 120 16.80 1.17 17.45
CA LYS A 120 15.95 1.95 18.39
C LYS A 120 15.05 2.98 17.70
N LYS A 121 15.11 3.10 16.37
CA LYS A 121 14.34 4.10 15.60
C LYS A 121 13.29 3.40 14.75
N VAL A 122 12.30 4.17 14.34
CA VAL A 122 11.31 3.78 13.34
C VAL A 122 11.63 4.53 12.05
N LYS A 123 11.61 3.83 10.93
CA LYS A 123 11.81 4.38 9.60
C LYS A 123 10.59 4.05 8.73
N ASN A 124 10.19 5.01 7.95
CA ASN A 124 9.08 4.91 7.03
C ASN A 124 9.59 4.76 5.60
N TYR A 125 8.90 3.93 4.83
CA TYR A 125 9.09 3.75 3.40
C TYR A 125 7.76 4.00 2.73
N ALA A 126 7.75 4.80 1.68
CA ALA A 126 6.55 5.12 0.94
C ALA A 126 6.71 4.75 -0.54
N HIS A 127 5.63 4.26 -1.12
CA HIS A 127 5.42 4.27 -2.55
C HIS A 127 4.20 5.12 -2.83
N MET A 128 4.31 6.04 -3.78
CA MET A 128 3.24 6.91 -4.21
C MET A 128 3.24 7.00 -5.74
N GLY A 129 2.06 7.08 -6.33
CA GLY A 129 1.97 7.10 -7.78
C GLY A 129 0.69 7.69 -8.32
N THR A 130 0.65 7.86 -9.64
CA THR A 130 -0.54 8.26 -10.38
C THR A 130 -1.43 7.08 -10.74
N GLY A 131 -0.84 5.90 -10.95
CA GLY A 131 -1.51 4.66 -11.34
C GLY A 131 -2.04 3.84 -10.16
N ASN A 132 -3.11 3.07 -10.41
CA ASN A 132 -3.68 2.17 -9.42
C ASN A 132 -2.74 1.00 -9.10
N TYR A 133 -2.89 0.39 -7.92
CA TYR A 133 -2.23 -0.86 -7.53
C TYR A 133 -2.87 -2.05 -8.25
N ASN A 134 -2.62 -2.12 -9.56
CA ASN A 134 -3.20 -3.12 -10.45
C ASN A 134 -2.19 -3.51 -11.53
N GLU A 135 -1.70 -4.73 -11.45
CA GLU A 135 -0.64 -5.29 -12.30
C GLU A 135 -1.05 -5.36 -13.78
N THR A 136 -2.35 -5.52 -14.03
CA THR A 136 -2.87 -5.59 -15.40
C THR A 136 -2.91 -4.22 -16.05
N THR A 137 -3.47 -3.24 -15.35
CA THR A 137 -3.63 -1.88 -15.89
C THR A 137 -2.30 -1.12 -15.98
N SER A 138 -1.33 -1.43 -15.12
CA SER A 138 0.01 -0.85 -15.16
C SER A 138 0.78 -1.14 -16.47
N ARG A 139 0.35 -2.16 -17.22
CA ARG A 139 0.91 -2.49 -18.54
C ARG A 139 0.26 -1.72 -19.70
N LEU A 140 -0.83 -1.02 -19.42
CA LEU A 140 -1.65 -0.35 -20.43
C LEU A 140 -1.64 1.17 -20.32
N TYR A 141 -1.50 1.69 -19.10
CA TYR A 141 -1.57 3.11 -18.83
C TYR A 141 -0.19 3.71 -18.57
N THR A 142 -0.01 4.95 -18.99
CA THR A 142 1.19 5.73 -18.68
C THR A 142 1.03 6.35 -17.32
N ASP A 143 1.82 5.86 -16.36
CA ASP A 143 1.80 6.28 -14.97
C ASP A 143 3.21 6.47 -14.41
N LEU A 144 3.33 7.35 -13.43
CA LEU A 144 4.57 7.59 -12.72
C LEU A 144 4.44 7.20 -11.26
N SER A 145 5.47 6.62 -10.68
CA SER A 145 5.51 6.33 -9.25
C SER A 145 6.90 6.50 -8.65
N LEU A 146 6.92 6.78 -7.36
CA LEU A 146 8.12 7.00 -6.57
C LEU A 146 8.12 6.07 -5.37
N MET A 147 9.18 5.27 -5.21
CA MET A 147 9.54 4.59 -3.98
C MET A 147 10.57 5.41 -3.24
N THR A 148 10.33 5.73 -1.97
CA THR A 148 11.25 6.60 -1.21
C THR A 148 11.27 6.26 0.27
N SER A 149 12.42 6.49 0.90
CA SER A 149 12.59 6.54 2.35
C SER A 149 12.97 7.93 2.86
N ASN A 150 12.89 8.95 1.99
CA ASN A 150 13.16 10.32 2.35
C ASN A 150 12.12 10.83 3.35
N GLN A 151 12.60 11.36 4.50
CA GLN A 151 11.74 11.75 5.62
C GLN A 151 10.72 12.85 5.26
N LYS A 152 11.01 13.74 4.33
CA LYS A 152 10.07 14.77 3.91
C LYS A 152 8.82 14.13 3.30
N TYR A 153 9.00 13.25 2.30
CA TYR A 153 7.88 12.57 1.64
C TYR A 153 7.17 11.55 2.54
N THR A 154 7.94 10.79 3.32
CA THR A 154 7.34 9.75 4.17
C THR A 154 6.60 10.34 5.38
N LYS A 155 6.94 11.55 5.84
CA LYS A 155 6.19 12.28 6.85
C LYS A 155 4.82 12.70 6.31
N ASP A 156 4.78 13.32 5.13
CA ASP A 156 3.53 13.73 4.49
C ASP A 156 2.64 12.51 4.17
N ALA A 157 3.26 11.41 3.73
CA ALA A 157 2.57 10.13 3.54
C ALA A 157 1.96 9.60 4.84
N LEU A 158 2.69 9.66 5.95
CA LEU A 158 2.22 9.24 7.26
C LEU A 158 1.03 10.10 7.74
N GLU A 159 1.12 11.41 7.59
CA GLU A 159 0.04 12.34 7.94
C GLU A 159 -1.21 12.06 7.11
N SER A 160 -1.07 11.91 5.79
CA SER A 160 -2.17 11.56 4.87
C SER A 160 -2.85 10.25 5.25
N VAL A 161 -2.07 9.20 5.50
CA VAL A 161 -2.59 7.89 5.91
C VAL A 161 -3.24 7.97 7.28
N SER A 162 -2.66 8.71 8.23
CA SER A 162 -3.23 8.86 9.57
C SER A 162 -4.60 9.55 9.50
N TYR A 163 -4.73 10.59 8.69
CA TYR A 163 -6.00 11.27 8.49
C TYR A 163 -7.05 10.35 7.86
N THR A 164 -6.70 9.62 6.80
CA THR A 164 -7.65 8.80 6.05
C THR A 164 -8.00 7.47 6.72
N HIS A 165 -7.08 6.89 7.50
CA HIS A 165 -7.26 5.55 8.10
C HIS A 165 -7.63 5.59 9.59
N LEU A 166 -7.42 6.69 10.30
CA LEU A 166 -7.59 6.74 11.76
C LEU A 166 -8.59 7.78 12.27
N THR A 167 -8.84 8.87 11.52
CA THR A 167 -9.63 10.01 12.05
C THR A 167 -11.02 10.17 11.47
N LEU A 168 -11.34 9.54 10.37
CA LEU A 168 -12.58 9.79 9.63
C LEU A 168 -13.82 9.00 10.09
N PRO A 169 -13.75 7.83 10.71
CA PRO A 169 -14.96 7.11 11.13
C PRO A 169 -15.71 7.73 12.31
N THR A 170 -15.07 8.62 13.08
CA THR A 170 -15.63 9.09 14.35
C THR A 170 -16.49 10.36 14.28
N ASN A 171 -16.55 11.05 13.15
CA ASN A 171 -17.24 12.34 13.02
C ASN A 171 -18.49 12.30 12.12
N LEU A 172 -19.08 11.14 11.89
CA LEU A 172 -20.31 10.96 11.11
C LEU A 172 -21.45 10.40 11.98
N CYS A 173 -21.60 10.94 13.18
CA CYS A 173 -22.84 10.84 13.95
C CYS A 173 -23.55 12.18 13.95
#